data_85a33587a79589b20031bfa644edadcf
#
_entry.id   85a33587a79589b20031bfa644edadcf
#
_cell.length_a   1.000
_cell.length_b   1.000
_cell.length_c   1.000
_cell.angle_alpha   90.00
_cell.angle_beta   90.00
_cell.angle_gamma   90.00
#
_symmetry.space_group_name_H-M   'P 1'
#
loop_
_entity.id
_entity.type
_entity.pdbx_description
1 polymer ?
#
loop_
_entity_poly.entity_id
_entity_poly.type
_entity_poly.pdbx_seq_one_letter_code
_entity_poly.pdbx_strand_id
1 'polypeptide(L)'
;YGKDLMESATLSNKICRTLGKSPPNGFAYELFLDEKGEKISKSKGNGISIEEWLRYASPESLALYMYPNPKRAKKLYSEVVPKTVDEYLSQIEKYPSQELKDQILNPVWHVHNGSPPDEKIVMPFSMLLNLVGSSNADNKDILWKFIKNFHKDINPKDYKILDSLTDYAVNYFKDKVEPNKKFKKPNAQEKKALENLVLKLKEIDKSLNPEEIQTHVYSVGKENGYDKNLRDWFKLIYEVVFGEENGPR
;
A
#
# COMPACT_ATOMS: atom_id res chain seq x y z
N TYR A 1 23.87 15.67 -2.13
CA TYR A 1 23.50 16.60 -1.05
C TYR A 1 22.13 17.23 -1.31
N GLY A 2 21.39 17.54 -0.23
CA GLY A 2 20.12 18.22 -0.34
C GLY A 2 20.25 19.63 -0.94
N LYS A 3 19.20 20.12 -1.57
CA LYS A 3 19.14 21.45 -2.22
C LYS A 3 19.50 22.61 -1.27
N ASP A 4 19.17 22.46 0.00
CA ASP A 4 19.49 23.45 1.05
C ASP A 4 21.00 23.55 1.37
N LEU A 5 21.83 22.60 0.91
CA LEU A 5 23.30 22.62 1.05
C LEU A 5 24.03 23.09 -0.21
N MET A 6 23.34 23.62 -1.23
CA MET A 6 23.97 24.01 -2.49
C MET A 6 25.06 25.07 -2.33
N GLU A 7 24.83 26.07 -1.47
CA GLU A 7 25.83 27.11 -1.21
C GLU A 7 27.07 26.54 -0.52
N SER A 8 26.88 25.68 0.48
CA SER A 8 27.98 24.99 1.18
C SER A 8 28.79 24.12 0.24
N ALA A 9 28.12 23.36 -0.64
CA ALA A 9 28.79 22.54 -1.64
C ALA A 9 29.59 23.38 -2.64
N THR A 10 29.04 24.51 -3.09
CA THR A 10 29.72 25.44 -3.99
C THR A 10 30.96 26.02 -3.33
N LEU A 11 30.87 26.44 -2.05
CA LEU A 11 32.00 26.96 -1.31
C LEU A 11 33.08 25.88 -1.08
N SER A 12 32.70 24.70 -0.65
CA SER A 12 33.64 23.55 -0.50
C SER A 12 34.38 23.23 -1.79
N ASN A 13 33.69 23.25 -2.94
CA ASN A 13 34.30 23.03 -4.25
C ASN A 13 35.33 24.13 -4.60
N LYS A 14 35.06 25.39 -4.25
CA LYS A 14 36.04 26.49 -4.42
C LYS A 14 37.27 26.27 -3.57
N ILE A 15 37.09 25.92 -2.28
CA ILE A 15 38.19 25.63 -1.35
C ILE A 15 39.07 24.48 -1.89
N CYS A 16 38.47 23.37 -2.32
CA CYS A 16 39.22 22.25 -2.91
C CYS A 16 40.11 22.71 -4.06
N ARG A 17 39.58 23.53 -5.00
CA ARG A 17 40.34 24.05 -6.14
C ARG A 17 41.48 24.98 -5.69
N THR A 18 41.24 25.84 -4.74
CA THR A 18 42.28 26.74 -4.18
C THR A 18 43.42 25.95 -3.54
N LEU A 19 43.12 24.79 -2.95
CA LEU A 19 44.11 23.87 -2.40
C LEU A 19 44.76 22.96 -3.45
N GLY A 20 44.51 23.23 -4.73
CA GLY A 20 45.13 22.47 -5.83
C GLY A 20 44.56 21.06 -6.02
N LYS A 21 43.34 20.78 -5.51
CA LYS A 21 42.68 19.49 -5.63
C LYS A 21 41.38 19.58 -6.43
N SER A 22 41.03 18.49 -7.12
CA SER A 22 39.72 18.37 -7.77
C SER A 22 38.64 18.17 -6.70
N PRO A 23 37.51 18.90 -6.77
CA PRO A 23 36.39 18.67 -5.87
C PRO A 23 35.74 17.30 -6.16
N PRO A 24 35.09 16.68 -5.16
CA PRO A 24 34.34 15.44 -5.36
C PRO A 24 33.18 15.63 -6.34
N ASN A 25 32.89 14.59 -7.11
CA ASN A 25 31.68 14.56 -7.93
C ASN A 25 30.44 14.46 -7.02
N GLY A 26 29.43 15.25 -7.35
CA GLY A 26 28.19 15.27 -6.56
C GLY A 26 27.01 15.82 -7.37
N PHE A 27 25.82 15.57 -6.87
CA PHE A 27 24.61 16.20 -7.39
C PHE A 27 23.68 16.63 -6.25
N ALA A 28 22.88 17.64 -6.51
CA ALA A 28 21.85 18.07 -5.60
C ALA A 28 20.55 17.29 -5.83
N TYR A 29 19.92 16.83 -4.74
CA TYR A 29 18.57 16.30 -4.77
C TYR A 29 17.58 17.28 -4.15
N GLU A 30 16.31 17.18 -4.59
CA GLU A 30 15.25 18.10 -4.16
C GLU A 30 14.73 17.73 -2.77
N LEU A 31 13.99 18.66 -2.14
CA LEU A 31 13.43 18.49 -0.81
C LEU A 31 12.26 17.49 -0.83
N PHE A 32 12.01 16.90 0.33
CA PHE A 32 10.80 16.11 0.59
C PHE A 32 9.72 17.01 1.17
N LEU A 33 8.49 16.78 0.69
CA LEU A 33 7.30 17.55 1.03
C LEU A 33 6.31 16.65 1.75
N ASP A 34 5.52 17.23 2.63
CA ASP A 34 4.39 16.56 3.25
C ASP A 34 3.19 16.43 2.28
N GLU A 35 2.07 15.92 2.77
CA GLU A 35 0.83 15.77 2.01
C GLU A 35 0.36 17.09 1.40
N LYS A 36 0.50 18.20 2.13
CA LYS A 36 0.07 19.55 1.71
C LYS A 36 1.06 20.22 0.75
N GLY A 37 2.25 19.63 0.55
CA GLY A 37 3.31 20.20 -0.26
C GLY A 37 4.22 21.17 0.49
N GLU A 38 4.19 21.16 1.83
CA GLU A 38 5.12 21.90 2.66
C GLU A 38 6.41 21.11 2.92
N LYS A 39 7.53 21.80 3.16
CA LYS A 39 8.79 21.15 3.50
C LYS A 39 8.65 20.32 4.78
N ILE A 40 9.08 19.07 4.72
CA ILE A 40 9.14 18.19 5.90
C ILE A 40 10.16 18.74 6.91
N SER A 41 9.76 18.80 8.16
CA SER A 41 10.59 19.24 9.27
C SER A 41 10.37 18.36 10.50
N LYS A 42 11.47 17.91 11.14
CA LYS A 42 11.39 17.12 12.38
C LYS A 42 10.66 17.85 13.50
N SER A 43 10.82 19.17 13.60
CA SER A 43 10.16 19.99 14.64
C SER A 43 8.65 20.12 14.41
N LYS A 44 8.18 20.05 13.15
CA LYS A 44 6.75 20.07 12.82
C LYS A 44 6.08 18.70 12.91
N GLY A 45 6.87 17.60 12.88
CA GLY A 45 6.36 16.24 12.85
C GLY A 45 5.51 15.92 11.61
N ASN A 46 5.67 16.70 10.52
CA ASN A 46 4.96 16.49 9.28
C ASN A 46 5.75 15.56 8.34
N GLY A 47 5.07 14.64 7.70
CA GLY A 47 5.70 13.61 6.87
C GLY A 47 5.93 12.30 7.62
N ILE A 48 6.63 11.35 7.00
CA ILE A 48 6.95 10.03 7.56
C ILE A 48 8.45 9.90 7.79
N SER A 49 8.86 9.33 8.92
CA SER A 49 10.27 9.02 9.19
C SER A 49 10.71 7.73 8.50
N ILE A 50 12.03 7.49 8.42
CA ILE A 50 12.57 6.22 7.89
C ILE A 50 12.13 5.06 8.75
N GLU A 51 12.20 5.18 10.07
CA GLU A 51 11.78 4.16 11.02
C GLU A 51 10.29 3.83 10.85
N GLU A 52 9.48 4.85 10.64
CA GLU A 52 8.05 4.66 10.40
C GLU A 52 7.78 4.00 9.04
N TRP A 53 8.53 4.37 7.99
CA TRP A 53 8.43 3.66 6.71
C TRP A 53 8.75 2.17 6.85
N LEU A 54 9.86 1.84 7.52
CA LEU A 54 10.31 0.46 7.71
C LEU A 54 9.37 -0.38 8.58
N ARG A 55 8.47 0.24 9.31
CA ARG A 55 7.38 -0.45 10.00
C ARG A 55 6.28 -0.93 9.06
N TYR A 56 6.13 -0.30 7.88
CA TYR A 56 5.06 -0.56 6.93
C TYR A 56 5.52 -1.12 5.57
N ALA A 57 6.82 -1.10 5.30
CA ALA A 57 7.35 -1.50 4.01
C ALA A 57 8.85 -1.80 4.09
N SER A 58 9.37 -2.49 3.07
CA SER A 58 10.78 -2.84 2.98
C SER A 58 11.68 -1.63 2.69
N PRO A 59 12.99 -1.69 3.06
CA PRO A 59 13.94 -0.66 2.71
C PRO A 59 14.13 -0.53 1.19
N GLU A 60 13.98 -1.61 0.43
CA GLU A 60 14.08 -1.60 -1.04
C GLU A 60 12.93 -0.82 -1.67
N SER A 61 11.73 -0.89 -1.12
CA SER A 61 10.60 -0.07 -1.57
C SER A 61 10.84 1.43 -1.35
N LEU A 62 11.45 1.80 -0.21
CA LEU A 62 11.88 3.17 0.05
C LEU A 62 12.97 3.61 -0.93
N ALA A 63 13.99 2.77 -1.14
CA ALA A 63 15.07 3.05 -2.08
C ALA A 63 14.52 3.24 -3.49
N LEU A 64 13.59 2.39 -3.93
CA LEU A 64 12.92 2.52 -5.22
C LEU A 64 12.12 3.84 -5.30
N TYR A 65 11.43 4.25 -4.24
CA TYR A 65 10.74 5.54 -4.20
C TYR A 65 11.70 6.71 -4.37
N MET A 66 12.90 6.63 -3.77
CA MET A 66 13.92 7.68 -3.80
C MET A 66 14.68 7.72 -5.15
N TYR A 67 14.87 6.58 -5.80
CA TYR A 67 15.73 6.42 -6.98
C TYR A 67 15.32 7.28 -8.19
N PRO A 68 14.05 7.27 -8.66
CA PRO A 68 13.68 8.02 -9.86
C PRO A 68 13.63 9.52 -9.60
N ASN A 69 14.10 10.30 -10.57
CA ASN A 69 13.97 11.77 -10.60
C ASN A 69 14.41 12.48 -9.29
N PRO A 70 15.66 12.33 -8.83
CA PRO A 70 16.11 12.90 -7.56
C PRO A 70 16.09 14.45 -7.54
N LYS A 71 16.04 15.09 -8.70
CA LYS A 71 15.91 16.55 -8.85
C LYS A 71 14.49 17.08 -8.79
N ARG A 72 13.50 16.19 -8.58
CA ARG A 72 12.09 16.57 -8.43
C ARG A 72 11.66 16.37 -6.98
N ALA A 73 11.01 17.38 -6.40
CA ALA A 73 10.44 17.27 -5.07
C ALA A 73 9.43 16.12 -4.99
N LYS A 74 9.49 15.34 -3.91
CA LYS A 74 8.63 14.19 -3.68
C LYS A 74 7.86 14.37 -2.39
N LYS A 75 6.60 13.98 -2.40
CA LYS A 75 5.77 13.96 -1.20
C LYS A 75 6.04 12.69 -0.41
N LEU A 76 6.40 12.81 0.87
CA LEU A 76 6.75 11.68 1.74
C LEU A 76 5.84 11.69 2.99
N TYR A 77 4.75 10.96 2.91
CA TYR A 77 3.73 10.82 3.96
C TYR A 77 3.11 9.40 3.88
N SER A 78 2.33 9.00 4.89
CA SER A 78 1.94 7.59 5.09
C SER A 78 1.20 6.98 3.89
N GLU A 79 0.32 7.75 3.25
CA GLU A 79 -0.55 7.25 2.17
C GLU A 79 0.20 6.97 0.86
N VAL A 80 1.47 7.41 0.72
CA VAL A 80 2.28 7.03 -0.44
C VAL A 80 2.85 5.63 -0.31
N VAL A 81 2.93 5.07 0.92
CA VAL A 81 3.56 3.77 1.18
C VAL A 81 2.88 2.63 0.40
N PRO A 82 1.55 2.43 0.48
CA PRO A 82 0.91 1.31 -0.23
C PRO A 82 1.15 1.35 -1.74
N LYS A 83 1.00 2.53 -2.34
CA LYS A 83 1.23 2.70 -3.79
C LYS A 83 2.68 2.42 -4.18
N THR A 84 3.62 2.86 -3.35
CA THR A 84 5.05 2.64 -3.61
C THR A 84 5.42 1.17 -3.50
N VAL A 85 4.84 0.45 -2.52
CA VAL A 85 5.04 -1.00 -2.40
C VAL A 85 4.47 -1.72 -3.62
N ASP A 86 3.27 -1.36 -4.08
CA ASP A 86 2.67 -1.96 -5.27
C ASP A 86 3.51 -1.68 -6.53
N GLU A 87 4.07 -0.48 -6.67
CA GLU A 87 5.00 -0.14 -7.75
C GLU A 87 6.28 -1.01 -7.68
N TYR A 88 6.86 -1.16 -6.49
CA TYR A 88 8.02 -2.01 -6.26
C TYR A 88 7.74 -3.47 -6.64
N LEU A 89 6.61 -4.05 -6.20
CA LEU A 89 6.20 -5.40 -6.55
C LEU A 89 5.98 -5.58 -8.05
N SER A 90 5.37 -4.60 -8.71
CA SER A 90 5.19 -4.60 -10.17
C SER A 90 6.53 -4.57 -10.93
N GLN A 91 7.55 -3.88 -10.41
CA GLN A 91 8.88 -3.89 -11.02
C GLN A 91 9.60 -5.24 -10.83
N ILE A 92 9.45 -5.90 -9.66
CA ILE A 92 9.95 -7.26 -9.44
C ILE A 92 9.29 -8.23 -10.41
N GLU A 93 7.96 -8.20 -10.54
CA GLU A 93 7.21 -9.10 -11.41
C GLU A 93 7.61 -8.97 -12.89
N LYS A 94 7.86 -7.75 -13.35
CA LYS A 94 8.27 -7.49 -14.75
C LYS A 94 9.71 -7.89 -15.03
N TYR A 95 10.58 -7.81 -14.04
CA TYR A 95 12.04 -7.93 -14.22
C TYR A 95 12.48 -9.20 -14.96
N PRO A 96 12.00 -10.42 -14.61
CA PRO A 96 12.45 -11.66 -15.27
C PRO A 96 12.09 -11.74 -16.76
N SER A 97 11.02 -11.07 -17.18
CA SER A 97 10.55 -11.08 -18.58
C SER A 97 11.18 -10.02 -19.47
N GLN A 98 11.98 -9.12 -18.91
CA GLN A 98 12.63 -8.03 -19.64
C GLN A 98 13.90 -8.49 -20.36
N GLU A 99 14.23 -7.84 -21.48
CA GLU A 99 15.55 -7.98 -22.11
C GLU A 99 16.65 -7.40 -21.21
N LEU A 100 17.87 -7.88 -21.33
CA LEU A 100 19.01 -7.48 -20.49
C LEU A 100 19.20 -5.96 -20.38
N LYS A 101 19.05 -5.24 -21.50
CA LYS A 101 19.12 -3.77 -21.51
C LYS A 101 18.07 -3.11 -20.63
N ASP A 102 16.85 -3.66 -20.61
CA ASP A 102 15.72 -3.13 -19.83
C ASP A 102 15.82 -3.58 -18.37
N GLN A 103 16.37 -4.78 -18.10
CA GLN A 103 16.70 -5.23 -16.75
C GLN A 103 17.67 -4.28 -16.04
N ILE A 104 18.76 -3.84 -16.74
CA ILE A 104 19.72 -2.88 -16.20
C ILE A 104 19.09 -1.50 -15.95
N LEU A 105 18.08 -1.12 -16.74
CA LEU A 105 17.35 0.13 -16.56
C LEU A 105 16.23 0.04 -15.52
N ASN A 106 15.83 -1.17 -15.13
CA ASN A 106 14.81 -1.36 -14.12
C ASN A 106 15.32 -0.93 -12.73
N PRO A 107 14.62 -0.05 -12.00
CA PRO A 107 15.05 0.41 -10.67
C PRO A 107 15.30 -0.73 -9.67
N VAL A 108 14.56 -1.85 -9.79
CA VAL A 108 14.71 -3.03 -8.93
C VAL A 108 16.12 -3.62 -9.00
N TRP A 109 16.74 -3.65 -10.19
CA TRP A 109 18.13 -4.10 -10.33
C TRP A 109 19.09 -3.27 -9.47
N HIS A 110 18.91 -1.95 -9.46
CA HIS A 110 19.78 -1.04 -8.72
C HIS A 110 19.57 -1.13 -7.19
N VAL A 111 18.32 -1.17 -6.72
CA VAL A 111 18.04 -1.22 -5.29
C VAL A 111 18.39 -2.55 -4.65
N HIS A 112 18.54 -3.60 -5.47
CA HIS A 112 19.02 -4.93 -5.06
C HIS A 112 20.47 -5.21 -5.45
N ASN A 113 21.25 -4.20 -5.81
CA ASN A 113 22.67 -4.35 -6.16
C ASN A 113 22.94 -5.42 -7.25
N GLY A 114 22.07 -5.49 -8.25
CA GLY A 114 22.19 -6.43 -9.36
C GLY A 114 21.62 -7.83 -9.13
N SER A 115 20.98 -8.07 -7.98
CA SER A 115 20.39 -9.37 -7.61
C SER A 115 18.95 -9.22 -7.10
N PRO A 116 18.00 -8.83 -7.96
CA PRO A 116 16.60 -8.77 -7.59
C PRO A 116 16.09 -10.14 -7.15
N PRO A 117 15.11 -10.20 -6.22
CA PRO A 117 14.52 -11.46 -5.80
C PRO A 117 13.76 -12.12 -6.96
N ASP A 118 13.91 -13.44 -7.06
CA ASP A 118 13.16 -14.30 -7.98
C ASP A 118 11.98 -14.96 -7.22
N GLU A 119 11.05 -14.14 -6.79
CA GLU A 119 9.84 -14.59 -6.10
C GLU A 119 8.61 -14.14 -6.89
N LYS A 120 7.72 -15.08 -7.18
CA LYS A 120 6.46 -14.79 -7.85
C LYS A 120 5.59 -13.89 -6.96
N ILE A 121 5.20 -12.74 -7.48
CA ILE A 121 4.25 -11.85 -6.79
C ILE A 121 2.85 -12.46 -6.89
N VAL A 122 2.27 -12.77 -5.73
CA VAL A 122 0.96 -13.43 -5.65
C VAL A 122 -0.18 -12.42 -5.66
N MET A 123 0.01 -11.30 -4.96
CA MET A 123 -0.99 -10.23 -4.87
C MET A 123 -0.32 -8.89 -4.53
N PRO A 124 -0.93 -7.76 -4.92
CA PRO A 124 -0.45 -6.44 -4.55
C PRO A 124 -0.68 -6.15 -3.05
N PHE A 125 0.10 -5.22 -2.51
CA PHE A 125 0.01 -4.79 -1.11
C PHE A 125 -1.35 -4.15 -0.78
N SER A 126 -1.90 -3.38 -1.71
CA SER A 126 -3.25 -2.81 -1.60
C SER A 126 -4.32 -3.89 -1.39
N MET A 127 -4.18 -5.05 -2.04
CA MET A 127 -5.09 -6.18 -1.83
C MET A 127 -4.92 -6.82 -0.45
N LEU A 128 -3.68 -6.90 0.07
CA LEU A 128 -3.44 -7.35 1.44
C LEU A 128 -4.07 -6.42 2.47
N LEU A 129 -3.98 -5.10 2.28
CA LEU A 129 -4.63 -4.12 3.16
C LEU A 129 -6.16 -4.30 3.17
N ASN A 130 -6.75 -4.52 1.99
CA ASN A 130 -8.18 -4.82 1.89
C ASN A 130 -8.54 -6.13 2.61
N LEU A 131 -7.69 -7.14 2.49
CA LEU A 131 -7.89 -8.42 3.15
C LEU A 131 -7.77 -8.30 4.68
N VAL A 132 -6.84 -7.52 5.21
CA VAL A 132 -6.76 -7.19 6.65
C VAL A 132 -8.05 -6.55 7.11
N GLY A 133 -8.54 -5.54 6.39
CA GLY A 133 -9.77 -4.82 6.72
C GLY A 133 -11.02 -5.69 6.70
N SER A 134 -11.15 -6.57 5.71
CA SER A 134 -12.33 -7.43 5.55
C SER A 134 -12.32 -8.66 6.45
N SER A 135 -11.14 -9.19 6.78
CA SER A 135 -11.00 -10.37 7.64
C SER A 135 -10.87 -10.04 9.13
N ASN A 136 -10.70 -8.76 9.45
CA ASN A 136 -10.38 -8.29 10.80
C ASN A 136 -9.13 -8.99 11.38
N ALA A 137 -8.13 -9.25 10.52
CA ALA A 137 -6.91 -9.93 10.89
C ALA A 137 -6.02 -9.02 11.73
N ASP A 138 -5.81 -9.38 12.98
CA ASP A 138 -4.98 -8.63 13.93
C ASP A 138 -3.51 -9.09 13.94
N ASN A 139 -3.19 -10.16 13.21
CA ASN A 139 -1.84 -10.67 13.05
C ASN A 139 -1.67 -11.43 11.71
N LYS A 140 -0.41 -11.68 11.33
CA LYS A 140 -0.09 -12.34 10.06
C LYS A 140 -0.59 -13.79 9.97
N ASP A 141 -0.68 -14.52 11.08
CA ASP A 141 -1.12 -15.93 11.06
C ASP A 141 -2.59 -16.04 10.65
N ILE A 142 -3.42 -15.11 11.11
CA ILE A 142 -4.81 -15.01 10.68
C ILE A 142 -4.88 -14.61 9.21
N LEU A 143 -4.10 -13.61 8.79
CA LEU A 143 -4.07 -13.16 7.41
C LEU A 143 -3.64 -14.28 6.46
N TRP A 144 -2.63 -15.09 6.82
CA TRP A 144 -2.20 -16.24 6.05
C TRP A 144 -3.28 -17.32 5.91
N LYS A 145 -4.16 -17.52 6.91
CA LYS A 145 -5.30 -18.43 6.77
C LYS A 145 -6.25 -17.97 5.67
N PHE A 146 -6.52 -16.68 5.59
CA PHE A 146 -7.35 -16.12 4.51
C PHE A 146 -6.66 -16.20 3.15
N ILE A 147 -5.37 -15.88 3.06
CA ILE A 147 -4.60 -16.00 1.81
C ILE A 147 -4.65 -17.44 1.28
N LYS A 148 -4.49 -18.44 2.14
CA LYS A 148 -4.57 -19.87 1.75
C LYS A 148 -5.94 -20.32 1.27
N ASN A 149 -7.02 -19.63 1.59
CA ASN A 149 -8.34 -19.92 1.03
C ASN A 149 -8.38 -19.62 -0.48
N PHE A 150 -7.62 -18.64 -0.96
CA PHE A 150 -7.55 -18.27 -2.37
C PHE A 150 -6.37 -18.92 -3.09
N HIS A 151 -5.27 -19.18 -2.38
CA HIS A 151 -4.02 -19.72 -2.90
C HIS A 151 -3.58 -20.91 -2.05
N LYS A 152 -4.09 -22.13 -2.35
CA LYS A 152 -3.88 -23.33 -1.51
C LYS A 152 -2.44 -23.81 -1.49
N ASP A 153 -1.68 -23.58 -2.56
CA ASP A 153 -0.34 -24.16 -2.78
C ASP A 153 0.81 -23.26 -2.31
N ILE A 154 0.51 -22.14 -1.65
CA ILE A 154 1.54 -21.22 -1.16
C ILE A 154 1.76 -21.35 0.34
N ASN A 155 3.00 -21.11 0.78
CA ASN A 155 3.34 -21.10 2.20
C ASN A 155 4.37 -20.00 2.52
N PRO A 156 4.43 -19.51 3.78
CA PRO A 156 5.33 -18.44 4.18
C PRO A 156 6.81 -18.69 3.92
N LYS A 157 7.25 -19.96 3.92
CA LYS A 157 8.67 -20.30 3.76
C LYS A 157 9.18 -20.08 2.34
N ASP A 158 8.30 -20.30 1.35
CA ASP A 158 8.64 -20.19 -0.07
C ASP A 158 8.33 -18.78 -0.62
N TYR A 159 7.48 -18.02 0.07
CA TYR A 159 7.02 -16.67 -0.32
C TYR A 159 7.44 -15.64 0.73
N LYS A 160 8.74 -15.35 0.81
CA LYS A 160 9.33 -14.48 1.84
C LYS A 160 8.90 -13.02 1.70
N ILE A 161 8.78 -12.53 0.46
CA ILE A 161 8.26 -11.18 0.19
C ILE A 161 6.82 -11.08 0.70
N LEU A 162 5.96 -12.04 0.30
CA LEU A 162 4.57 -12.05 0.75
C LEU A 162 4.46 -12.18 2.27
N ASP A 163 5.31 -13.01 2.91
CA ASP A 163 5.32 -13.17 4.38
C ASP A 163 5.66 -11.85 5.08
N SER A 164 6.65 -11.11 4.57
CA SER A 164 6.98 -9.78 5.10
C SER A 164 5.87 -8.76 4.85
N LEU A 165 5.25 -8.80 3.66
CA LEU A 165 4.13 -7.92 3.32
C LEU A 165 2.91 -8.14 4.23
N THR A 166 2.68 -9.35 4.73
CA THR A 166 1.58 -9.60 5.68
C THR A 166 1.79 -8.89 7.01
N ASP A 167 3.02 -8.88 7.54
CA ASP A 167 3.35 -8.11 8.75
C ASP A 167 3.20 -6.60 8.50
N TYR A 168 3.71 -6.10 7.37
CA TYR A 168 3.58 -4.70 7.00
C TYR A 168 2.12 -4.27 6.83
N ALA A 169 1.30 -5.09 6.18
CA ALA A 169 -0.12 -4.79 5.98
C ALA A 169 -0.88 -4.69 7.31
N VAL A 170 -0.65 -5.61 8.23
CA VAL A 170 -1.25 -5.57 9.57
C VAL A 170 -0.82 -4.32 10.34
N ASN A 171 0.49 -3.99 10.33
CA ASN A 171 1.00 -2.81 11.01
C ASN A 171 0.43 -1.52 10.40
N TYR A 172 0.46 -1.39 9.08
CA TYR A 172 -0.10 -0.22 8.40
C TYR A 172 -1.59 -0.05 8.68
N PHE A 173 -2.33 -1.14 8.62
CA PHE A 173 -3.77 -1.12 8.88
C PHE A 173 -4.09 -0.64 10.30
N LYS A 174 -3.44 -1.22 11.31
CA LYS A 174 -3.63 -0.85 12.72
C LYS A 174 -3.29 0.61 13.01
N ASP A 175 -2.18 1.09 12.42
CA ASP A 175 -1.66 2.40 12.77
C ASP A 175 -2.28 3.53 11.93
N LYS A 176 -2.67 3.26 10.68
CA LYS A 176 -3.07 4.29 9.71
C LYS A 176 -4.51 4.18 9.21
N VAL A 177 -5.06 2.98 9.13
CA VAL A 177 -6.41 2.76 8.60
C VAL A 177 -7.44 2.69 9.73
N GLU A 178 -7.25 1.78 10.67
CA GLU A 178 -8.19 1.49 11.74
C GLU A 178 -8.56 2.72 12.59
N PRO A 179 -7.62 3.60 13.02
CA PRO A 179 -7.96 4.78 13.82
C PRO A 179 -8.85 5.80 13.08
N ASN A 180 -8.85 5.77 11.76
CA ASN A 180 -9.61 6.68 10.91
C ASN A 180 -10.98 6.13 10.51
N LYS A 181 -11.29 4.86 10.82
CA LYS A 181 -12.56 4.23 10.52
C LYS A 181 -13.70 4.84 11.32
N LYS A 182 -14.81 5.13 10.62
CA LYS A 182 -16.02 5.70 11.20
C LYS A 182 -17.20 4.77 10.95
N PHE A 183 -17.46 3.87 11.89
CA PHE A 183 -18.56 2.94 11.77
C PHE A 183 -19.91 3.65 11.97
N LYS A 184 -20.80 3.49 11.00
CA LYS A 184 -22.17 3.97 11.08
C LYS A 184 -23.00 3.05 11.96
N LYS A 185 -23.80 3.63 12.87
CA LYS A 185 -24.87 2.89 13.54
C LYS A 185 -26.08 2.85 12.60
N PRO A 186 -26.50 1.67 12.12
CA PRO A 186 -27.66 1.57 11.24
C PRO A 186 -28.94 1.92 11.98
N ASN A 187 -29.88 2.60 11.32
CA ASN A 187 -31.22 2.78 11.82
C ASN A 187 -32.03 1.46 11.78
N ALA A 188 -33.27 1.46 12.28
CA ALA A 188 -34.08 0.23 12.37
C ALA A 188 -34.32 -0.45 10.99
N GLN A 189 -34.56 0.34 9.95
CA GLN A 189 -34.80 -0.17 8.60
C GLN A 189 -33.50 -0.71 7.99
N GLU A 190 -32.40 0.03 8.09
CA GLU A 190 -31.07 -0.36 7.64
C GLU A 190 -30.59 -1.64 8.34
N LYS A 191 -30.82 -1.73 9.68
CA LYS A 191 -30.50 -2.92 10.46
C LYS A 191 -31.26 -4.15 9.95
N LYS A 192 -32.56 -4.02 9.70
CA LYS A 192 -33.38 -5.12 9.16
C LYS A 192 -32.89 -5.58 7.78
N ALA A 193 -32.51 -4.63 6.91
CA ALA A 193 -31.97 -4.95 5.60
C ALA A 193 -30.63 -5.72 5.69
N LEU A 194 -29.74 -5.32 6.60
CA LEU A 194 -28.46 -6.01 6.84
C LEU A 194 -28.68 -7.39 7.48
N GLU A 195 -29.66 -7.55 8.40
CA GLU A 195 -30.03 -8.85 8.97
C GLU A 195 -30.55 -9.79 7.88
N ASN A 196 -31.38 -9.31 6.95
CA ASN A 196 -31.84 -10.07 5.79
C ASN A 196 -30.68 -10.50 4.90
N LEU A 197 -29.67 -9.62 4.69
CA LEU A 197 -28.45 -9.98 3.96
C LEU A 197 -27.69 -11.11 4.66
N VAL A 198 -27.51 -11.02 5.98
CA VAL A 198 -26.81 -12.06 6.75
C VAL A 198 -27.54 -13.40 6.66
N LEU A 199 -28.87 -13.41 6.76
CA LEU A 199 -29.66 -14.64 6.58
C LEU A 199 -29.46 -15.21 5.19
N LYS A 200 -29.60 -14.38 4.15
CA LYS A 200 -29.41 -14.81 2.76
C LYS A 200 -28.04 -15.41 2.52
N LEU A 201 -26.97 -14.75 2.98
CA LEU A 201 -25.59 -15.23 2.84
C LEU A 201 -25.29 -16.53 3.61
N LYS A 202 -26.08 -16.84 4.67
CA LYS A 202 -25.97 -18.13 5.38
C LYS A 202 -26.66 -19.28 4.63
N GLU A 203 -27.67 -18.98 3.82
CA GLU A 203 -28.48 -19.95 3.10
C GLU A 203 -27.91 -20.32 1.73
N ILE A 204 -27.08 -19.46 1.11
CA ILE A 204 -26.50 -19.70 -0.22
C ILE A 204 -25.44 -20.81 -0.17
N ASP A 205 -25.32 -21.52 -1.28
CA ASP A 205 -24.29 -22.53 -1.48
C ASP A 205 -22.90 -21.89 -1.46
N LYS A 206 -22.00 -22.46 -0.64
CA LYS A 206 -20.61 -22.01 -0.52
C LYS A 206 -19.76 -22.28 -1.77
N SER A 207 -20.27 -23.02 -2.72
CA SER A 207 -19.61 -23.29 -4.01
C SER A 207 -19.85 -22.20 -5.06
N LEU A 208 -20.77 -21.25 -4.79
CA LEU A 208 -21.08 -20.16 -5.73
C LEU A 208 -19.85 -19.31 -6.01
N ASN A 209 -19.73 -18.86 -7.27
CA ASN A 209 -18.68 -17.93 -7.65
C ASN A 209 -18.96 -16.50 -7.11
N PRO A 210 -17.97 -15.60 -7.07
CA PRO A 210 -18.14 -14.24 -6.53
C PRO A 210 -19.25 -13.43 -7.21
N GLU A 211 -19.48 -13.59 -8.51
CA GLU A 211 -20.50 -12.86 -9.27
C GLU A 211 -21.92 -13.32 -8.87
N GLU A 212 -22.09 -14.62 -8.65
CA GLU A 212 -23.35 -15.19 -8.15
C GLU A 212 -23.65 -14.70 -6.73
N ILE A 213 -22.64 -14.68 -5.83
CA ILE A 213 -22.79 -14.13 -4.49
C ILE A 213 -23.17 -12.64 -4.55
N GLN A 214 -22.51 -11.88 -5.42
CA GLN A 214 -22.80 -10.46 -5.61
C GLN A 214 -24.24 -10.24 -6.10
N THR A 215 -24.75 -11.12 -6.96
CA THR A 215 -26.15 -11.07 -7.43
C THR A 215 -27.14 -11.21 -6.26
N HIS A 216 -26.87 -12.09 -5.29
CA HIS A 216 -27.68 -12.20 -4.09
C HIS A 216 -27.62 -10.92 -3.23
N VAL A 217 -26.46 -10.29 -3.10
CA VAL A 217 -26.32 -9.01 -2.40
C VAL A 217 -27.16 -7.92 -3.05
N TYR A 218 -27.16 -7.84 -4.40
CA TYR A 218 -28.01 -6.90 -5.14
C TYR A 218 -29.51 -7.17 -4.92
N SER A 219 -29.94 -8.45 -4.95
CA SER A 219 -31.35 -8.83 -4.77
C SER A 219 -31.85 -8.39 -3.40
N VAL A 220 -31.09 -8.69 -2.33
CA VAL A 220 -31.46 -8.28 -0.98
C VAL A 220 -31.56 -6.75 -0.87
N GLY A 221 -30.66 -5.99 -1.49
CA GLY A 221 -30.76 -4.54 -1.52
C GLY A 221 -32.08 -4.05 -2.16
N LYS A 222 -32.44 -4.59 -3.32
CA LYS A 222 -33.69 -4.26 -4.02
C LYS A 222 -34.93 -4.60 -3.18
N GLU A 223 -34.96 -5.78 -2.57
CA GLU A 223 -36.08 -6.25 -1.72
C GLU A 223 -36.25 -5.42 -0.44
N ASN A 224 -35.22 -4.73 0.01
CA ASN A 224 -35.23 -3.89 1.21
C ASN A 224 -35.31 -2.38 0.94
N GLY A 225 -35.77 -1.99 -0.27
CA GLY A 225 -36.08 -0.60 -0.60
C GLY A 225 -34.95 0.21 -1.25
N TYR A 226 -33.87 -0.45 -1.68
CA TYR A 226 -32.76 0.17 -2.41
C TYR A 226 -32.82 -0.06 -3.94
N ASP A 227 -34.00 -0.46 -4.45
CA ASP A 227 -34.23 -0.73 -5.89
C ASP A 227 -33.89 0.47 -6.79
N LYS A 228 -34.17 1.69 -6.34
CA LYS A 228 -33.91 2.93 -7.07
C LYS A 228 -32.47 3.42 -6.95
N ASN A 229 -31.76 3.06 -5.89
CA ASN A 229 -30.39 3.50 -5.65
C ASN A 229 -29.56 2.43 -4.91
N LEU A 230 -29.08 1.45 -5.66
CA LEU A 230 -28.21 0.41 -5.13
C LEU A 230 -26.87 0.93 -4.62
N ARG A 231 -26.44 2.16 -5.04
CA ARG A 231 -25.24 2.77 -4.50
C ARG A 231 -25.36 3.03 -3.00
N ASP A 232 -26.54 3.46 -2.52
CA ASP A 232 -26.78 3.71 -1.10
C ASP A 232 -26.79 2.39 -0.30
N TRP A 233 -27.23 1.28 -0.93
CA TRP A 233 -27.14 -0.05 -0.33
C TRP A 233 -25.69 -0.48 -0.07
N PHE A 234 -24.84 -0.37 -1.08
CA PHE A 234 -23.41 -0.69 -0.91
C PHE A 234 -22.71 0.28 0.04
N LYS A 235 -23.03 1.57 -0.04
CA LYS A 235 -22.52 2.56 0.91
C LYS A 235 -22.89 2.19 2.36
N LEU A 236 -24.14 1.78 2.62
CA LEU A 236 -24.57 1.30 3.93
C LEU A 236 -23.73 0.12 4.42
N ILE A 237 -23.54 -0.89 3.57
CA ILE A 237 -22.70 -2.05 3.91
C ILE A 237 -21.28 -1.60 4.28
N TYR A 238 -20.66 -0.74 3.47
CA TYR A 238 -19.30 -0.26 3.71
C TYR A 238 -19.18 0.57 4.98
N GLU A 239 -20.12 1.48 5.23
CA GLU A 239 -20.13 2.31 6.43
C GLU A 239 -20.33 1.50 7.71
N VAL A 240 -21.19 0.47 7.69
CA VAL A 240 -21.49 -0.34 8.87
C VAL A 240 -20.45 -1.43 9.11
N VAL A 241 -19.97 -2.10 8.05
CA VAL A 241 -19.07 -3.26 8.18
C VAL A 241 -17.60 -2.85 8.19
N PHE A 242 -17.24 -1.87 7.35
CA PHE A 242 -15.84 -1.48 7.17
C PHE A 242 -15.50 -0.09 7.73
N GLY A 243 -16.50 0.71 8.12
CA GLY A 243 -16.28 2.08 8.60
C GLY A 243 -15.80 3.04 7.53
N GLU A 244 -16.12 2.77 6.26
CA GLU A 244 -15.68 3.50 5.07
C GLU A 244 -16.88 3.81 4.16
N GLU A 245 -16.86 4.92 3.43
CA GLU A 245 -17.96 5.28 2.51
C GLU A 245 -17.91 4.50 1.18
N ASN A 246 -16.76 3.97 0.81
CA ASN A 246 -16.52 3.24 -0.43
C ASN A 246 -15.87 1.89 -0.13
N GLY A 247 -16.20 0.89 -0.94
CA GLY A 247 -15.56 -0.42 -0.83
C GLY A 247 -14.12 -0.44 -1.31
N PRO A 248 -13.40 -1.54 -1.00
CA PRO A 248 -12.08 -1.79 -1.52
C PRO A 248 -12.11 -1.78 -3.07
N ARG A 249 -11.08 -1.19 -3.65
CA ARG A 249 -10.91 -1.13 -5.12
C ARG A 249 -10.10 -2.31 -5.62
#